data_fa38c0996fd39c42dbd89f55eaa239ae
#
_entry.id   fa38c0996fd39c42dbd89f55eaa239ae
#
_cell.length_a   1.000
_cell.length_b   1.000
_cell.length_c   1.000
_cell.angle_alpha   90.00
_cell.angle_beta   90.00
_cell.angle_gamma   90.00
#
_symmetry.space_group_name_H-M   'P 1'
#
loop_
_entity.id
_entity.type
_entity.pdbx_description
1 polymer ?
#
loop_
_entity_poly.entity_id
_entity_poly.type
_entity_poly.pdbx_seq_one_letter_code
_entity_poly.pdbx_strand_id
1 'polypeptide(L)'
;MRIRAQAAGANATVRVLMSHEMETGQRKDAAGKTIPAWHITEVTASHNGKAVLTAEWGPAVAKNPFLQFTVKGAKAGDKIAVTWKDNKGDTRTDEAVVTA
;
A
#
# COMPACT_ATOMS: atom_id res chain seq x y z
N MET A 1 -3.19 6.51 4.76
CA MET A 1 -2.51 6.35 3.45
C MET A 1 -3.22 7.22 2.42
N ARG A 2 -2.49 7.66 1.42
CA ARG A 2 -3.04 8.54 0.39
C ARG A 2 -3.15 7.76 -0.92
N ILE A 3 -4.35 7.71 -1.48
CA ILE A 3 -4.63 6.97 -2.70
C ILE A 3 -5.13 7.94 -3.78
N ARG A 4 -4.55 7.86 -4.97
CA ARG A 4 -5.05 8.54 -6.17
C ARG A 4 -5.33 7.49 -7.23
N ALA A 5 -6.53 7.51 -7.77
CA ALA A 5 -6.94 6.65 -8.86
C ALA A 5 -7.48 7.50 -10.00
N GLN A 6 -6.88 7.40 -11.17
CA GLN A 6 -7.23 8.21 -12.33
C GLN A 6 -7.47 7.34 -13.55
N ALA A 7 -8.59 7.56 -14.23
CA ALA A 7 -8.91 6.87 -15.46
C ALA A 7 -7.93 7.26 -16.56
N ALA A 8 -7.47 6.26 -17.33
CA ALA A 8 -6.56 6.43 -18.44
C ALA A 8 -6.96 5.42 -19.53
N GLY A 9 -7.73 5.90 -20.52
CA GLY A 9 -8.31 5.04 -21.55
C GLY A 9 -9.28 4.02 -20.94
N ALA A 10 -9.07 2.74 -21.22
CA ALA A 10 -9.89 1.64 -20.71
C ALA A 10 -9.46 1.17 -19.30
N ASN A 11 -8.46 1.80 -18.70
CA ASN A 11 -7.87 1.39 -17.42
C ASN A 11 -7.87 2.54 -16.42
N ALA A 12 -7.42 2.26 -15.20
CA ALA A 12 -7.11 3.31 -14.22
C ALA A 12 -5.70 3.11 -13.67
N THR A 13 -4.98 4.21 -13.50
CA THR A 13 -3.69 4.22 -12.80
C THR A 13 -3.94 4.54 -11.34
N VAL A 14 -3.45 3.71 -10.45
CA VAL A 14 -3.59 3.88 -9.00
C VAL A 14 -2.22 4.15 -8.40
N ARG A 15 -2.12 5.24 -7.63
CA ARG A 15 -0.93 5.62 -6.89
C ARG A 15 -1.25 5.66 -5.41
N VAL A 16 -0.45 4.98 -4.61
CA VAL A 16 -0.66 4.85 -3.17
C VAL A 16 0.60 5.28 -2.44
N LEU A 17 0.45 6.25 -1.54
CA LEU A 17 1.52 6.64 -0.62
C LEU A 17 1.13 6.16 0.77
N MET A 18 1.94 5.27 1.34
CA MET A 18 1.71 4.69 2.66
C MET A 18 2.58 5.39 3.69
N SER A 19 2.06 5.53 4.90
CA SER A 19 2.80 6.06 6.04
C SER A 19 3.14 4.89 6.95
N HIS A 20 4.42 4.47 6.94
CA HIS A 20 4.90 3.36 7.75
C HIS A 20 6.41 3.46 7.96
N GLU A 21 6.88 3.10 9.15
CA GLU A 21 8.30 3.20 9.50
C GLU A 21 9.20 2.23 8.73
N MET A 22 8.71 1.06 8.39
CA MET A 22 9.45 0.03 7.64
C MET A 22 10.81 -0.28 8.27
N GLU A 23 10.82 -0.63 9.56
CA GLU A 23 12.04 -1.01 10.26
C GLU A 23 12.50 -2.41 9.85
N THR A 24 13.79 -2.55 9.55
CA THR A 24 14.37 -3.81 9.05
C THR A 24 14.63 -4.85 10.15
N GLY A 25 14.75 -4.41 11.40
CA GLY A 25 15.21 -5.24 12.50
C GLY A 25 16.73 -5.26 12.64
N GLN A 26 17.44 -4.49 11.83
CA GLN A 26 18.92 -4.43 11.85
C GLN A 26 19.45 -3.08 12.33
N ARG A 27 18.61 -2.06 12.39
CA ARG A 27 19.01 -0.72 12.84
C ARG A 27 19.11 -0.69 14.35
N LYS A 28 20.11 0.03 14.88
CA LYS A 28 20.30 0.22 16.31
C LYS A 28 19.95 1.65 16.73
N ASP A 29 19.39 1.81 17.92
CA ASP A 29 19.13 3.13 18.50
C ASP A 29 20.41 3.74 19.10
N ALA A 30 20.29 4.93 19.68
CA ALA A 30 21.42 5.65 20.28
C ALA A 30 22.03 4.90 21.47
N ALA A 31 21.28 4.01 22.13
CA ALA A 31 21.76 3.17 23.24
C ALA A 31 22.39 1.86 22.78
N GLY A 32 22.48 1.62 21.46
CA GLY A 32 23.02 0.40 20.88
C GLY A 32 22.07 -0.78 20.88
N LYS A 33 20.79 -0.58 21.22
CA LYS A 33 19.77 -1.64 21.16
C LYS A 33 19.23 -1.78 19.76
N THR A 34 19.04 -3.01 19.32
CA THR A 34 18.41 -3.28 18.03
C THR A 34 16.95 -2.83 18.04
N ILE A 35 16.56 -2.02 17.06
CA ILE A 35 15.17 -1.64 16.86
C ILE A 35 14.44 -2.84 16.26
N PRO A 36 13.35 -3.32 16.89
CA PRO A 36 12.62 -4.48 16.38
C PRO A 36 12.11 -4.25 14.95
N ALA A 37 12.07 -5.30 14.16
CA ALA A 37 11.51 -5.26 12.82
C ALA A 37 10.05 -4.79 12.89
N TRP A 38 9.73 -3.82 12.06
CA TRP A 38 8.37 -3.29 11.94
C TRP A 38 8.13 -2.84 10.51
N HIS A 39 7.49 -3.70 9.75
CA HIS A 39 7.31 -3.46 8.33
C HIS A 39 5.97 -4.02 7.84
N ILE A 40 5.50 -3.46 6.75
CA ILE A 40 4.33 -3.98 6.04
C ILE A 40 4.71 -5.33 5.45
N THR A 41 3.86 -6.34 5.69
CA THR A 41 4.08 -7.70 5.19
C THR A 41 3.21 -8.02 4.00
N GLU A 42 2.03 -7.39 3.90
CA GLU A 42 1.08 -7.68 2.84
C GLU A 42 0.34 -6.41 2.44
N VAL A 43 0.15 -6.24 1.14
CA VAL A 43 -0.69 -5.19 0.56
C VAL A 43 -1.70 -5.83 -0.37
N THR A 44 -2.97 -5.49 -0.19
CA THR A 44 -4.04 -5.94 -1.07
C THR A 44 -4.79 -4.74 -1.62
N ALA A 45 -5.26 -4.84 -2.85
CA ALA A 45 -6.10 -3.82 -3.45
C ALA A 45 -7.33 -4.46 -4.08
N SER A 46 -8.45 -3.76 -4.01
CA SER A 46 -9.71 -4.20 -4.63
C SER A 46 -10.28 -3.12 -5.53
N HIS A 47 -11.03 -3.57 -6.53
CA HIS A 47 -11.77 -2.74 -7.48
C HIS A 47 -13.23 -3.13 -7.39
N ASN A 48 -14.07 -2.21 -6.90
CA ASN A 48 -15.49 -2.47 -6.64
C ASN A 48 -15.74 -3.75 -5.82
N GLY A 49 -14.90 -3.98 -4.81
CA GLY A 49 -15.00 -5.14 -3.94
C GLY A 49 -14.30 -6.41 -4.43
N LYS A 50 -13.73 -6.40 -5.64
CA LYS A 50 -13.03 -7.54 -6.20
C LYS A 50 -11.51 -7.35 -6.05
N ALA A 51 -10.82 -8.34 -5.50
CA ALA A 51 -9.37 -8.29 -5.35
C ALA A 51 -8.68 -8.23 -6.72
N VAL A 52 -7.80 -7.25 -6.90
CA VAL A 52 -7.06 -7.06 -8.16
C VAL A 52 -5.55 -7.08 -7.96
N LEU A 53 -5.08 -6.98 -6.72
CA LEU A 53 -3.66 -7.00 -6.40
C LEU A 53 -3.46 -7.61 -5.01
N THR A 54 -2.48 -8.49 -4.91
CA THR A 54 -1.96 -8.97 -3.63
C THR A 54 -0.44 -8.96 -3.73
N ALA A 55 0.24 -8.31 -2.79
CA ALA A 55 1.68 -8.23 -2.75
C ALA A 55 2.18 -8.61 -1.36
N GLU A 56 3.22 -9.41 -1.29
CA GLU A 56 3.94 -9.72 -0.06
C GLU A 56 5.21 -8.88 -0.02
N TRP A 57 5.43 -8.18 1.10
CA TRP A 57 6.57 -7.30 1.26
C TRP A 57 7.49 -7.78 2.39
N GLY A 58 8.77 -7.54 2.19
CA GLY A 58 9.80 -7.78 3.19
C GLY A 58 10.31 -6.49 3.81
N PRO A 59 11.27 -6.59 4.75
CA PRO A 59 11.80 -5.42 5.46
C PRO A 59 12.69 -4.51 4.60
N ALA A 60 13.02 -4.89 3.37
CA ALA A 60 13.85 -4.09 2.48
C ALA A 60 13.11 -2.93 1.80
N VAL A 61 11.80 -2.86 1.94
CA VAL A 61 11.00 -1.74 1.38
C VAL A 61 11.26 -0.48 2.21
N ALA A 62 11.49 0.64 1.53
CA ALA A 62 11.82 1.90 2.18
C ALA A 62 10.66 2.46 3.01
N LYS A 63 10.99 3.31 3.99
CA LYS A 63 10.03 4.05 4.81
C LYS A 63 9.05 4.84 3.94
N ASN A 64 7.79 4.89 4.37
CA ASN A 64 6.70 5.56 3.65
C ASN A 64 6.63 5.11 2.20
N PRO A 65 6.35 3.81 1.96
CA PRO A 65 6.46 3.24 0.63
C PRO A 65 5.43 3.80 -0.33
N PHE A 66 5.85 3.91 -1.59
CA PHE A 66 5.01 4.31 -2.71
C PHE A 66 4.72 3.10 -3.59
N LEU A 67 3.45 2.91 -3.95
CA LEU A 67 3.02 1.84 -4.83
C LEU A 67 2.22 2.41 -5.99
N GLN A 68 2.53 1.97 -7.21
CA GLN A 68 1.76 2.32 -8.40
C GLN A 68 1.40 1.07 -9.17
N PHE A 69 0.14 0.98 -9.58
CA PHE A 69 -0.33 -0.14 -10.40
C PHE A 69 -1.47 0.29 -11.30
N THR A 70 -1.75 -0.53 -12.30
CA THR A 70 -2.84 -0.30 -13.26
C THR A 70 -3.94 -1.31 -13.05
N VAL A 71 -5.19 -0.83 -12.99
CA VAL A 71 -6.37 -1.68 -12.91
C VAL A 71 -7.06 -1.68 -14.26
N LYS A 72 -7.09 -2.83 -14.91
CA LYS A 72 -7.76 -2.98 -16.22
C LYS A 72 -9.27 -2.89 -16.05
N GLY A 73 -9.91 -2.17 -16.97
CA GLY A 73 -11.36 -2.05 -16.99
C GLY A 73 -11.94 -1.11 -15.93
N ALA A 74 -11.12 -0.45 -15.13
CA ALA A 74 -11.58 0.52 -14.15
C ALA A 74 -11.91 1.84 -14.84
N LYS A 75 -13.03 2.43 -14.47
CA LYS A 75 -13.54 3.68 -15.06
C LYS A 75 -13.86 4.69 -13.99
N ALA A 76 -14.05 5.95 -14.37
CA ALA A 76 -14.44 7.02 -13.46
C ALA A 76 -15.70 6.63 -12.66
N GLY A 77 -15.66 6.86 -11.36
CA GLY A 77 -16.74 6.49 -10.44
C GLY A 77 -16.52 5.15 -9.74
N ASP A 78 -15.63 4.31 -10.23
CA ASP A 78 -15.32 3.03 -9.60
C ASP A 78 -14.55 3.25 -8.30
N LYS A 79 -14.66 2.29 -7.36
CA LYS A 79 -14.03 2.38 -6.05
C LYS A 79 -12.79 1.49 -5.99
N ILE A 80 -11.69 2.06 -5.54
CA ILE A 80 -10.45 1.36 -5.25
C ILE A 80 -10.21 1.38 -3.75
N ALA A 81 -10.01 0.22 -3.16
CA ALA A 81 -9.65 0.10 -1.75
C ALA A 81 -8.27 -0.56 -1.64
N VAL A 82 -7.44 -0.05 -0.74
CA VAL A 82 -6.11 -0.60 -0.49
C VAL A 82 -5.98 -0.87 1.00
N THR A 83 -5.50 -2.06 1.33
CA THR A 83 -5.27 -2.51 2.71
C THR A 83 -3.83 -2.97 2.86
N TRP A 84 -3.15 -2.55 3.92
CA TRP A 84 -1.90 -3.16 4.30
C TRP A 84 -1.97 -3.79 5.68
N LYS A 85 -1.15 -4.81 5.88
CA LYS A 85 -0.91 -5.45 7.18
C LYS A 85 0.57 -5.40 7.48
N ASP A 86 0.91 -5.22 8.75
CA ASP A 86 2.30 -5.26 9.19
C ASP A 86 2.58 -6.43 10.11
N ASN A 87 3.86 -6.64 10.45
CA ASN A 87 4.28 -7.75 11.29
C ASN A 87 3.89 -7.60 12.77
N LYS A 88 3.39 -6.44 13.18
CA LYS A 88 2.86 -6.21 14.53
C LYS A 88 1.36 -6.46 14.64
N GLY A 89 0.72 -6.85 13.54
CA GLY A 89 -0.72 -7.10 13.49
C GLY A 89 -1.57 -5.88 13.21
N ASP A 90 -0.97 -4.73 12.95
CA ASP A 90 -1.71 -3.53 12.55
C ASP A 90 -2.15 -3.63 11.10
N THR A 91 -3.32 -3.08 10.81
CA THR A 91 -3.86 -3.00 9.47
C THR A 91 -4.40 -1.61 9.21
N ARG A 92 -4.36 -1.20 7.94
CA ARG A 92 -5.01 0.03 7.52
C ARG A 92 -5.67 -0.15 6.17
N THR A 93 -6.89 0.36 6.05
CA THR A 93 -7.62 0.37 4.79
C THR A 93 -8.07 1.80 4.49
N ASP A 94 -7.83 2.22 3.26
CA ASP A 94 -8.35 3.46 2.72
C ASP A 94 -8.92 3.22 1.34
N GLU A 95 -9.81 4.11 0.92
CA GLU A 95 -10.51 4.01 -0.36
C GLU A 95 -10.38 5.30 -1.14
N ALA A 96 -10.46 5.18 -2.46
CA ALA A 96 -10.53 6.31 -3.37
C ALA A 96 -11.48 5.98 -4.53
N VAL A 97 -12.12 7.00 -5.06
CA VAL A 97 -12.95 6.89 -6.26
C VAL A 97 -12.09 7.25 -7.47
N VAL A 98 -12.20 6.45 -8.53
CA VAL A 98 -11.49 6.73 -9.77
C VAL A 98 -12.03 8.02 -10.37
N THR A 99 -11.14 8.96 -10.67
CA THR A 99 -11.48 10.24 -11.31
C THR A 99 -11.22 10.18 -12.82
N ALA A 100 -11.92 11.01 -13.53
CA ALA A 100 -11.74 11.13 -14.98
C ALA A 100 -10.37 11.71 -15.36
#